data_cf6fcdcadcd8a52eda658a1137992758
#
_entry.id   cf6fcdcadcd8a52eda658a1137992758
#
_cell.length_a   1.000
_cell.length_b   1.000
_cell.length_c   1.000
_cell.angle_alpha   90.00
_cell.angle_beta   90.00
_cell.angle_gamma   90.00
#
_symmetry.space_group_name_H-M   'P 1'
#
loop_
_entity.id
_entity.type
_entity.pdbx_description
1 polymer ?
#
loop_
_entity_poly.entity_id
_entity_poly.type
_entity_poly.pdbx_seq_one_letter_code
_entity_poly.pdbx_strand_id
1 'polypeptide(L)'
;QILKTLTRQNAFVTCLNDGQTYRFHHMMKECAFRAFRTLDDSRQAFYYERYGAWYEKHGAYIHALSAYRRNQNFAAILRVVQKDAGILLASLKPEEVLEVLNRCPVSVLKEYPLAILVLMRCMFNWKNIPKMLELKELLLASIREHPKLSEEERGNLLGECDLIQSFLMYNDISRMSQFHRSASEKMTRPAISIRSDGGWTFGSPSVLMMFHRKSGDLDKELEEMNQCMPHYYKITNGHGQGAETIMSAEAHFMRGNFVDAHIALEKAYTQIQGNGQESIALCCDFLAQRLSICMDIKMRNTFEERRKELLQGHNTTWVNIFDSTCAYYYAVTGQTERIPTLFGAHMLSTVNFLAPGRPMMEMIENQVYLAQGEYSKVIGRSESILAMSQALHYDLVALHVQIQLLAANWKLGKTEQALDLLRRSLSQAFPDGILMPFVENYPYIEELLKGSFFGINENFLFRITRMGKEWEMRCDQLKKEEAYPPVFKVLSDRELEITELMAKHMSNKEIAQSLFLSEGTVKQYINQIYSKLQIPGDVRVKRKYLLEMMEGKS
;
A
#
# COMPACT_ATOMS: atom_id res chain seq x y z
N GLN A 1 -47.42 -3.94 10.16
CA GLN A 1 -48.50 -4.78 10.70
C GLN A 1 -48.62 -6.09 9.91
N ILE A 2 -48.73 -6.06 8.57
CA ILE A 2 -48.83 -7.25 7.69
C ILE A 2 -47.71 -8.26 7.93
N LEU A 3 -46.44 -7.81 7.95
CA LEU A 3 -45.30 -8.70 8.16
C LEU A 3 -45.33 -9.39 9.55
N LYS A 4 -45.74 -8.67 10.59
CA LYS A 4 -45.90 -9.25 11.93
C LYS A 4 -46.97 -10.34 11.94
N THR A 5 -48.09 -10.12 11.22
CA THR A 5 -49.15 -11.12 11.08
C THR A 5 -48.64 -12.37 10.33
N LEU A 6 -47.95 -12.19 9.20
CA LEU A 6 -47.37 -13.28 8.42
C LEU A 6 -46.36 -14.08 9.23
N THR A 7 -45.53 -13.43 10.04
CA THR A 7 -44.56 -14.10 10.93
C THR A 7 -45.28 -14.93 12.00
N ARG A 8 -46.35 -14.41 12.61
CA ARG A 8 -47.15 -15.16 13.61
C ARG A 8 -47.88 -16.36 13.03
N GLN A 9 -48.22 -16.29 11.75
CA GLN A 9 -48.87 -17.38 11.01
C GLN A 9 -47.90 -18.37 10.38
N ASN A 10 -46.59 -18.26 10.65
CA ASN A 10 -45.54 -19.04 10.00
C ASN A 10 -45.63 -19.02 8.47
N ALA A 11 -46.06 -17.91 7.88
CA ALA A 11 -46.35 -17.76 6.45
C ALA A 11 -45.05 -17.45 5.63
N PHE A 12 -44.04 -18.29 5.77
CA PHE A 12 -42.75 -18.15 5.02
C PHE A 12 -42.01 -16.82 5.22
N VAL A 13 -42.28 -16.13 6.33
CA VAL A 13 -41.63 -14.87 6.75
C VAL A 13 -41.05 -15.05 8.15
N THR A 14 -39.79 -14.78 8.34
CA THR A 14 -39.11 -14.82 9.64
C THR A 14 -38.66 -13.39 10.02
N CYS A 15 -38.92 -12.98 11.24
CA CYS A 15 -38.37 -11.75 11.82
C CYS A 15 -36.98 -12.07 12.36
N LEU A 16 -35.99 -11.25 12.01
CA LEU A 16 -34.63 -11.39 12.53
C LEU A 16 -34.49 -10.82 13.94
N ASN A 17 -33.35 -11.06 14.59
CA ASN A 17 -33.12 -10.74 16.00
C ASN A 17 -33.20 -9.23 16.33
N ASP A 18 -33.11 -8.35 15.32
CA ASP A 18 -33.30 -6.90 15.48
C ASP A 18 -34.80 -6.47 15.64
N GLY A 19 -35.72 -7.39 15.46
CA GLY A 19 -37.17 -7.14 15.55
C GLY A 19 -37.76 -6.24 14.45
N GLN A 20 -36.92 -5.76 13.52
CA GLN A 20 -37.30 -4.82 12.46
C GLN A 20 -37.07 -5.39 11.07
N THR A 21 -36.13 -6.32 10.90
CA THR A 21 -35.78 -6.94 9.62
C THR A 21 -36.54 -8.25 9.45
N TYR A 22 -37.14 -8.43 8.27
CA TYR A 22 -37.90 -9.62 7.92
C TYR A 22 -37.24 -10.34 6.74
N ARG A 23 -37.08 -11.67 6.88
CA ARG A 23 -36.58 -12.54 5.83
C ARG A 23 -37.72 -13.37 5.25
N PHE A 24 -37.88 -13.27 3.93
CA PHE A 24 -38.80 -14.12 3.18
C PHE A 24 -38.15 -15.43 2.81
N HIS A 25 -38.89 -16.55 2.96
CA HIS A 25 -38.47 -17.83 2.41
C HIS A 25 -38.34 -17.73 0.88
N HIS A 26 -37.42 -18.49 0.29
CA HIS A 26 -37.15 -18.41 -1.16
C HIS A 26 -38.38 -18.67 -2.02
N MET A 27 -39.25 -19.64 -1.63
CA MET A 27 -40.50 -19.92 -2.34
C MET A 27 -41.44 -18.72 -2.35
N MET A 28 -41.62 -18.02 -1.24
CA MET A 28 -42.46 -16.81 -1.19
C MET A 28 -41.88 -15.70 -2.05
N LYS A 29 -40.57 -15.55 -2.04
CA LYS A 29 -39.85 -14.64 -2.94
C LYS A 29 -40.15 -14.97 -4.40
N GLU A 30 -40.03 -16.23 -4.78
CA GLU A 30 -40.29 -16.69 -6.16
C GLU A 30 -41.74 -16.47 -6.57
N CYS A 31 -42.71 -16.80 -5.71
CA CYS A 31 -44.12 -16.53 -5.97
C CYS A 31 -44.40 -15.03 -6.14
N ALA A 32 -43.82 -14.19 -5.28
CA ALA A 32 -43.96 -12.74 -5.39
C ALA A 32 -43.34 -12.21 -6.70
N PHE A 33 -42.19 -12.71 -7.12
CA PHE A 33 -41.56 -12.34 -8.38
C PHE A 33 -42.40 -12.79 -9.59
N ARG A 34 -42.98 -14.00 -9.58
CA ARG A 34 -43.88 -14.47 -10.62
C ARG A 34 -45.10 -13.56 -10.73
N ALA A 35 -45.78 -13.29 -9.62
CA ALA A 35 -46.92 -12.39 -9.57
C ALA A 35 -46.57 -10.97 -10.04
N PHE A 36 -45.38 -10.46 -9.69
CA PHE A 36 -44.91 -9.17 -10.14
C PHE A 36 -44.70 -9.12 -11.67
N ARG A 37 -44.16 -10.18 -12.26
CA ARG A 37 -43.93 -10.28 -13.71
C ARG A 37 -45.22 -10.37 -14.52
N THR A 38 -46.35 -10.74 -13.92
CA THR A 38 -47.67 -10.75 -14.60
C THR A 38 -48.36 -9.37 -14.62
N LEU A 39 -47.81 -8.41 -13.88
CA LEU A 39 -48.32 -7.03 -13.92
C LEU A 39 -47.96 -6.37 -15.27
N ASP A 40 -48.80 -5.47 -15.70
CA ASP A 40 -48.50 -4.61 -16.85
C ASP A 40 -47.29 -3.68 -16.56
N ASP A 41 -46.65 -3.19 -17.61
CA ASP A 41 -45.44 -2.39 -17.50
C ASP A 41 -45.63 -1.14 -16.65
N SER A 42 -46.82 -0.52 -16.68
CA SER A 42 -47.11 0.69 -15.90
C SER A 42 -47.15 0.41 -14.40
N ARG A 43 -47.72 -0.71 -14.01
CA ARG A 43 -47.73 -1.16 -12.60
C ARG A 43 -46.33 -1.61 -12.13
N GLN A 44 -45.58 -2.32 -12.98
CA GLN A 44 -44.20 -2.68 -12.66
C GLN A 44 -43.36 -1.41 -12.46
N ALA A 45 -43.46 -0.44 -13.35
CA ALA A 45 -42.81 0.85 -13.26
C ALA A 45 -43.16 1.61 -11.96
N PHE A 46 -44.44 1.63 -11.58
CA PHE A 46 -44.88 2.22 -10.32
C PHE A 46 -44.23 1.59 -9.09
N TYR A 47 -44.08 0.27 -9.04
CA TYR A 47 -43.43 -0.39 -7.94
C TYR A 47 -41.91 -0.15 -7.94
N TYR A 48 -41.25 -0.18 -9.09
CA TYR A 48 -39.82 0.13 -9.17
C TYR A 48 -39.53 1.56 -8.70
N GLU A 49 -40.40 2.53 -9.06
CA GLU A 49 -40.25 3.91 -8.60
C GLU A 49 -40.36 4.00 -7.05
N ARG A 50 -41.34 3.34 -6.47
CA ARG A 50 -41.51 3.31 -5.00
C ARG A 50 -40.36 2.61 -4.29
N TYR A 51 -39.85 1.50 -4.81
CA TYR A 51 -38.68 0.82 -4.26
C TYR A 51 -37.44 1.71 -4.38
N GLY A 52 -37.21 2.30 -5.52
CA GLY A 52 -36.12 3.24 -5.74
C GLY A 52 -36.15 4.39 -4.74
N ALA A 53 -37.30 5.05 -4.60
CA ALA A 53 -37.47 6.16 -3.66
C ALA A 53 -37.29 5.74 -2.18
N TRP A 54 -37.77 4.55 -1.82
CA TRP A 54 -37.58 4.02 -0.48
C TRP A 54 -36.11 3.74 -0.18
N TYR A 55 -35.40 3.06 -1.09
CA TYR A 55 -33.98 2.77 -0.94
C TYR A 55 -33.13 4.05 -0.93
N GLU A 56 -33.43 5.03 -1.81
CA GLU A 56 -32.78 6.32 -1.84
C GLU A 56 -32.92 7.07 -0.50
N LYS A 57 -34.13 7.09 0.07
CA LYS A 57 -34.43 7.71 1.36
C LYS A 57 -33.64 7.07 2.52
N HIS A 58 -33.36 5.77 2.44
CA HIS A 58 -32.64 5.01 3.47
C HIS A 58 -31.14 4.86 3.18
N GLY A 59 -30.59 5.58 2.19
CA GLY A 59 -29.16 5.53 1.86
C GLY A 59 -28.69 4.25 1.17
N ALA A 60 -29.62 3.36 0.79
CA ALA A 60 -29.32 2.11 0.09
C ALA A 60 -29.20 2.36 -1.44
N TYR A 61 -28.24 3.19 -1.82
CA TYR A 61 -28.13 3.76 -3.16
C TYR A 61 -27.94 2.72 -4.27
N ILE A 62 -27.19 1.63 -4.04
CA ILE A 62 -27.06 0.52 -5.02
C ILE A 62 -28.43 -0.07 -5.38
N HIS A 63 -29.26 -0.30 -4.38
CA HIS A 63 -30.59 -0.85 -4.58
C HIS A 63 -31.52 0.17 -5.27
N ALA A 64 -31.39 1.45 -4.92
CA ALA A 64 -32.11 2.52 -5.58
C ALA A 64 -31.77 2.60 -7.08
N LEU A 65 -30.47 2.60 -7.41
CA LEU A 65 -29.99 2.60 -8.81
C LEU A 65 -30.52 1.39 -9.59
N SER A 66 -30.48 0.18 -8.98
CA SER A 66 -31.03 -1.03 -9.61
C SER A 66 -32.51 -0.93 -9.92
N ALA A 67 -33.33 -0.36 -9.00
CA ALA A 67 -34.75 -0.17 -9.20
C ALA A 67 -35.04 0.87 -10.29
N TYR A 68 -34.40 2.04 -10.23
CA TYR A 68 -34.55 3.11 -11.23
C TYR A 68 -34.06 2.70 -12.61
N ARG A 69 -33.02 1.89 -12.72
CA ARG A 69 -32.54 1.35 -14.00
C ARG A 69 -33.59 0.50 -14.68
N ARG A 70 -34.31 -0.38 -13.93
CA ARG A 70 -35.39 -1.20 -14.46
C ARG A 70 -36.58 -0.38 -14.95
N ASN A 71 -36.79 0.76 -14.33
CA ASN A 71 -37.83 1.71 -14.69
C ASN A 71 -37.37 2.75 -15.74
N GLN A 72 -36.10 2.73 -16.13
CA GLN A 72 -35.47 3.73 -17.02
C GLN A 72 -35.65 5.17 -16.55
N ASN A 73 -35.79 5.39 -15.24
CA ASN A 73 -35.87 6.74 -14.67
C ASN A 73 -34.48 7.36 -14.56
N PHE A 74 -33.95 7.87 -15.68
CA PHE A 74 -32.60 8.43 -15.76
C PHE A 74 -32.41 9.64 -14.85
N ALA A 75 -33.42 10.49 -14.67
CA ALA A 75 -33.37 11.63 -13.76
C ALA A 75 -33.13 11.17 -12.31
N ALA A 76 -33.82 10.12 -11.85
CA ALA A 76 -33.64 9.56 -10.53
C ALA A 76 -32.27 8.88 -10.39
N ILE A 77 -31.79 8.18 -11.43
CA ILE A 77 -30.43 7.59 -11.46
C ILE A 77 -29.37 8.67 -11.25
N LEU A 78 -29.42 9.74 -12.04
CA LEU A 78 -28.44 10.83 -11.97
C LEU A 78 -28.51 11.57 -10.63
N ARG A 79 -29.69 11.77 -10.07
CA ARG A 79 -29.89 12.33 -8.74
C ARG A 79 -29.21 11.47 -7.65
N VAL A 80 -29.34 10.15 -7.73
CA VAL A 80 -28.69 9.22 -6.77
C VAL A 80 -27.17 9.26 -6.95
N VAL A 81 -26.67 9.27 -8.20
CA VAL A 81 -25.24 9.40 -8.52
C VAL A 81 -24.65 10.65 -7.88
N GLN A 82 -25.35 11.78 -7.91
CA GLN A 82 -24.89 13.02 -7.26
C GLN A 82 -24.78 12.88 -5.74
N LYS A 83 -25.70 12.18 -5.09
CA LYS A 83 -25.72 12.01 -3.63
C LYS A 83 -24.58 11.13 -3.13
N ASP A 84 -24.17 10.18 -3.93
CA ASP A 84 -23.13 9.21 -3.59
C ASP A 84 -21.74 9.64 -4.04
N ALA A 85 -21.62 10.69 -4.84
CA ALA A 85 -20.37 11.18 -5.43
C ALA A 85 -19.56 10.08 -6.14
N GLY A 86 -20.19 9.00 -6.59
CA GLY A 86 -19.57 7.88 -7.31
C GLY A 86 -18.88 6.84 -6.44
N ILE A 87 -18.95 6.93 -5.12
CA ILE A 87 -18.34 5.94 -4.22
C ILE A 87 -18.94 4.55 -4.45
N LEU A 88 -20.27 4.47 -4.56
CA LEU A 88 -20.98 3.21 -4.83
C LEU A 88 -20.88 2.76 -6.28
N LEU A 89 -20.62 3.65 -7.22
CA LEU A 89 -20.41 3.27 -8.63
C LEU A 89 -19.18 2.37 -8.81
N ALA A 90 -18.20 2.45 -7.92
CA ALA A 90 -17.09 1.50 -7.89
C ALA A 90 -17.55 0.04 -7.62
N SER A 91 -18.74 -0.14 -7.02
CA SER A 91 -19.35 -1.45 -6.75
C SER A 91 -20.22 -1.97 -7.90
N LEU A 92 -20.49 -1.14 -8.92
CA LEU A 92 -21.24 -1.51 -10.11
C LEU A 92 -20.31 -2.00 -11.21
N LYS A 93 -20.87 -2.84 -12.10
CA LYS A 93 -20.12 -3.29 -13.27
C LYS A 93 -20.03 -2.15 -14.29
N PRO A 94 -18.84 -1.90 -14.87
CA PRO A 94 -18.66 -0.84 -15.87
C PRO A 94 -19.67 -0.90 -17.01
N GLU A 95 -20.00 -2.11 -17.48
CA GLU A 95 -20.94 -2.33 -18.57
C GLU A 95 -22.36 -1.84 -18.24
N GLU A 96 -22.80 -2.00 -16.99
CA GLU A 96 -24.13 -1.56 -16.53
C GLU A 96 -24.26 -0.03 -16.52
N VAL A 97 -23.18 0.66 -16.14
CA VAL A 97 -23.12 2.13 -16.13
C VAL A 97 -23.04 2.66 -17.56
N LEU A 98 -22.25 2.03 -18.42
CA LEU A 98 -22.16 2.39 -19.84
C LEU A 98 -23.51 2.19 -20.55
N GLU A 99 -24.25 1.12 -20.24
CA GLU A 99 -25.60 0.92 -20.77
C GLU A 99 -26.52 2.09 -20.38
N VAL A 100 -26.52 2.50 -19.12
CA VAL A 100 -27.32 3.65 -18.65
C VAL A 100 -26.91 4.93 -19.39
N LEU A 101 -25.60 5.20 -19.53
CA LEU A 101 -25.10 6.38 -20.24
C LEU A 101 -25.50 6.41 -21.72
N ASN A 102 -25.45 5.26 -22.38
CA ASN A 102 -25.82 5.15 -23.83
C ASN A 102 -27.32 5.29 -24.09
N ARG A 103 -28.15 4.96 -23.08
CA ARG A 103 -29.62 5.05 -23.19
C ARG A 103 -30.19 6.35 -22.65
N CYS A 104 -29.46 7.06 -21.79
CA CYS A 104 -29.89 8.31 -21.20
C CYS A 104 -29.89 9.42 -22.24
N PRO A 105 -31.02 10.14 -22.44
CA PRO A 105 -31.04 11.29 -23.33
C PRO A 105 -30.05 12.38 -22.91
N VAL A 106 -29.32 12.95 -23.87
CA VAL A 106 -28.32 14.01 -23.60
C VAL A 106 -28.93 15.21 -22.89
N SER A 107 -30.19 15.55 -23.23
CA SER A 107 -30.92 16.63 -22.56
C SER A 107 -31.10 16.39 -21.08
N VAL A 108 -31.39 15.14 -20.66
CA VAL A 108 -31.52 14.77 -19.24
C VAL A 108 -30.15 14.79 -18.57
N LEU A 109 -29.09 14.28 -19.22
CA LEU A 109 -27.73 14.35 -18.69
C LEU A 109 -27.28 15.78 -18.38
N LYS A 110 -27.56 16.73 -19.28
CA LYS A 110 -27.19 18.15 -19.13
C LYS A 110 -27.84 18.84 -17.92
N GLU A 111 -28.96 18.32 -17.42
CA GLU A 111 -29.60 18.83 -16.20
C GLU A 111 -28.87 18.44 -14.90
N TYR A 112 -27.89 17.51 -14.99
CA TYR A 112 -27.19 16.97 -13.83
C TYR A 112 -25.66 17.08 -13.99
N PRO A 113 -25.08 18.30 -14.03
CA PRO A 113 -23.65 18.49 -14.28
C PRO A 113 -22.76 17.80 -13.24
N LEU A 114 -23.15 17.76 -11.97
CA LEU A 114 -22.41 17.03 -10.93
C LEU A 114 -22.43 15.51 -11.17
N ALA A 115 -23.54 14.95 -11.67
CA ALA A 115 -23.56 13.53 -12.05
C ALA A 115 -22.63 13.23 -13.21
N ILE A 116 -22.57 14.13 -14.24
CA ILE A 116 -21.62 13.98 -15.34
C ILE A 116 -20.18 13.95 -14.82
N LEU A 117 -19.84 14.83 -13.91
CA LEU A 117 -18.51 14.91 -13.30
C LEU A 117 -18.15 13.63 -12.55
N VAL A 118 -19.07 13.09 -11.74
CA VAL A 118 -18.89 11.81 -11.03
C VAL A 118 -18.68 10.65 -12.02
N LEU A 119 -19.50 10.59 -13.07
CA LEU A 119 -19.38 9.57 -14.13
C LEU A 119 -18.07 9.71 -14.90
N MET A 120 -17.61 10.93 -15.17
CA MET A 120 -16.30 11.21 -15.76
C MET A 120 -15.16 10.60 -14.92
N ARG A 121 -15.21 10.76 -13.60
CA ARG A 121 -14.25 10.14 -12.70
C ARG A 121 -14.33 8.61 -12.71
N CYS A 122 -15.54 8.02 -12.77
CA CYS A 122 -15.69 6.58 -12.89
C CYS A 122 -15.05 6.05 -14.17
N MET A 123 -15.23 6.75 -15.30
CA MET A 123 -14.61 6.38 -16.58
C MET A 123 -13.07 6.39 -16.48
N PHE A 124 -12.50 7.38 -15.79
CA PHE A 124 -11.06 7.39 -15.50
C PHE A 124 -10.63 6.13 -14.71
N ASN A 125 -11.32 5.82 -13.61
CA ASN A 125 -11.01 4.67 -12.77
C ASN A 125 -11.09 3.34 -13.55
N TRP A 126 -12.00 3.23 -14.51
CA TRP A 126 -12.18 2.08 -15.40
C TRP A 126 -11.32 2.14 -16.66
N LYS A 127 -10.38 3.09 -16.76
CA LYS A 127 -9.47 3.27 -17.90
C LYS A 127 -10.19 3.52 -19.24
N ASN A 128 -11.45 3.98 -19.19
CA ASN A 128 -12.21 4.36 -20.39
C ASN A 128 -12.01 5.86 -20.68
N ILE A 129 -10.80 6.22 -21.07
CA ILE A 129 -10.41 7.61 -21.32
C ILE A 129 -11.21 8.26 -22.46
N PRO A 130 -11.51 7.58 -23.58
CA PRO A 130 -12.35 8.19 -24.61
C PRO A 130 -13.72 8.64 -24.09
N LYS A 131 -14.41 7.79 -23.30
CA LYS A 131 -15.71 8.15 -22.72
C LYS A 131 -15.60 9.23 -21.64
N MET A 132 -14.51 9.25 -20.88
CA MET A 132 -14.21 10.34 -19.94
C MET A 132 -14.12 11.68 -20.65
N LEU A 133 -13.43 11.76 -21.79
CA LEU A 133 -13.28 13.00 -22.56
C LEU A 133 -14.59 13.44 -23.22
N GLU A 134 -15.40 12.49 -23.69
CA GLU A 134 -16.76 12.78 -24.19
C GLU A 134 -17.62 13.42 -23.08
N LEU A 135 -17.61 12.83 -21.88
CA LEU A 135 -18.34 13.35 -20.72
C LEU A 135 -17.81 14.72 -20.27
N LYS A 136 -16.52 14.99 -20.41
CA LYS A 136 -15.94 16.31 -20.14
C LYS A 136 -16.57 17.38 -21.06
N GLU A 137 -16.61 17.15 -22.37
CA GLU A 137 -17.19 18.12 -23.30
C GLU A 137 -18.69 18.34 -23.01
N LEU A 138 -19.40 17.27 -22.66
CA LEU A 138 -20.79 17.37 -22.23
C LEU A 138 -20.94 18.16 -20.92
N LEU A 139 -20.05 17.97 -19.95
CA LEU A 139 -20.02 18.74 -18.69
C LEU A 139 -19.83 20.24 -18.98
N LEU A 140 -18.85 20.58 -19.79
CA LEU A 140 -18.57 21.98 -20.16
C LEU A 140 -19.76 22.64 -20.86
N ALA A 141 -20.43 21.91 -21.73
CA ALA A 141 -21.67 22.38 -22.40
C ALA A 141 -22.80 22.55 -21.35
N SER A 142 -23.01 21.57 -20.48
CA SER A 142 -24.00 21.63 -19.41
C SER A 142 -23.79 22.84 -18.50
N ILE A 143 -22.56 23.09 -18.05
CA ILE A 143 -22.23 24.23 -17.17
C ILE A 143 -22.55 25.57 -17.86
N ARG A 144 -22.24 25.71 -19.16
CA ARG A 144 -22.51 26.93 -19.91
C ARG A 144 -24.01 27.19 -20.10
N GLU A 145 -24.76 26.15 -20.39
CA GLU A 145 -26.17 26.24 -20.79
C GLU A 145 -27.13 26.19 -19.59
N HIS A 146 -26.67 25.75 -18.39
CA HIS A 146 -27.54 25.51 -17.24
C HIS A 146 -28.03 26.81 -16.59
N PRO A 147 -29.34 27.13 -16.62
CA PRO A 147 -29.85 28.44 -16.23
C PRO A 147 -29.86 28.70 -14.72
N LYS A 148 -29.79 27.65 -13.91
CA LYS A 148 -29.94 27.72 -12.44
C LYS A 148 -28.64 27.57 -11.67
N LEU A 149 -27.50 27.35 -12.34
CA LEU A 149 -26.21 27.28 -11.64
C LEU A 149 -25.74 28.68 -11.23
N SER A 150 -25.40 28.83 -9.95
CA SER A 150 -24.69 30.02 -9.47
C SER A 150 -23.28 30.10 -10.07
N GLU A 151 -22.68 31.29 -10.10
CA GLU A 151 -21.28 31.45 -10.51
C GLU A 151 -20.32 30.67 -9.62
N GLU A 152 -20.62 30.59 -8.32
CA GLU A 152 -19.87 29.80 -7.36
C GLU A 152 -19.89 28.30 -7.71
N GLU A 153 -21.08 27.72 -7.98
CA GLU A 153 -21.18 26.29 -8.32
C GLU A 153 -20.59 25.99 -9.70
N ARG A 154 -20.68 26.94 -10.67
CA ARG A 154 -19.95 26.86 -11.94
C ARG A 154 -18.44 26.75 -11.72
N GLY A 155 -17.89 27.60 -10.84
CA GLY A 155 -16.48 27.56 -10.44
C GLY A 155 -16.10 26.23 -9.81
N ASN A 156 -16.91 25.73 -8.88
CA ASN A 156 -16.70 24.44 -8.22
C ASN A 156 -16.67 23.27 -9.22
N LEU A 157 -17.65 23.19 -10.13
CA LEU A 157 -17.70 22.13 -11.14
C LEU A 157 -16.54 22.18 -12.14
N LEU A 158 -16.14 23.39 -12.57
CA LEU A 158 -14.99 23.58 -13.45
C LEU A 158 -13.68 23.19 -12.75
N GLY A 159 -13.53 23.57 -11.49
CA GLY A 159 -12.35 23.21 -10.68
C GLY A 159 -12.28 21.71 -10.43
N GLU A 160 -13.39 21.05 -10.11
CA GLU A 160 -13.41 19.57 -9.99
C GLU A 160 -13.13 18.89 -11.34
N CYS A 161 -13.57 19.46 -12.46
CA CYS A 161 -13.21 18.98 -13.79
C CYS A 161 -11.70 19.05 -14.03
N ASP A 162 -11.05 20.17 -13.65
CA ASP A 162 -9.60 20.32 -13.73
C ASP A 162 -8.91 19.26 -12.85
N LEU A 163 -9.40 19.08 -11.62
CA LEU A 163 -8.85 18.07 -10.70
C LEU A 163 -8.91 16.65 -11.29
N ILE A 164 -10.02 16.25 -11.91
CA ILE A 164 -10.13 14.93 -12.55
C ILE A 164 -9.20 14.84 -13.77
N GLN A 165 -9.02 15.93 -14.53
CA GLN A 165 -8.08 15.96 -15.64
C GLN A 165 -6.63 15.83 -15.18
N SER A 166 -6.28 16.32 -13.99
CA SER A 166 -4.92 16.15 -13.44
C SER A 166 -4.52 14.69 -13.32
N PHE A 167 -5.48 13.79 -13.10
CA PHE A 167 -5.19 12.35 -13.01
C PHE A 167 -4.68 11.73 -14.31
N LEU A 168 -4.97 12.36 -15.48
CA LEU A 168 -4.40 11.93 -16.77
C LEU A 168 -2.90 12.20 -16.85
N MET A 169 -2.40 13.15 -16.07
CA MET A 169 -0.95 13.43 -15.98
C MET A 169 -0.24 12.47 -15.02
N TYR A 170 -0.98 11.68 -14.30
CA TYR A 170 -0.61 10.67 -13.32
C TYR A 170 0.47 11.16 -12.34
N ASN A 171 1.73 10.71 -12.46
CA ASN A 171 2.84 11.10 -11.56
C ASN A 171 3.69 12.27 -12.06
N ASP A 172 3.23 12.99 -13.07
CA ASP A 172 3.89 14.24 -13.52
C ASP A 172 3.41 15.42 -12.66
N ILE A 173 4.09 15.64 -11.53
CA ILE A 173 3.72 16.68 -10.56
C ILE A 173 3.69 18.07 -11.19
N SER A 174 4.61 18.40 -12.07
CA SER A 174 4.62 19.71 -12.77
C SER A 174 3.33 19.95 -13.53
N ARG A 175 2.87 18.98 -14.29
CA ARG A 175 1.62 19.07 -15.06
C ARG A 175 0.38 18.99 -14.18
N MET A 176 0.38 18.08 -13.19
CA MET A 176 -0.72 17.99 -12.21
C MET A 176 -0.91 19.31 -11.46
N SER A 177 0.18 19.94 -11.05
CA SER A 177 0.19 21.21 -10.32
C SER A 177 -0.53 22.34 -11.05
N GLN A 178 -0.44 22.41 -12.38
CA GLN A 178 -1.16 23.42 -13.18
C GLN A 178 -2.69 23.27 -13.02
N PHE A 179 -3.18 22.06 -13.07
CA PHE A 179 -4.60 21.76 -12.84
C PHE A 179 -5.02 22.01 -11.38
N HIS A 180 -4.19 21.63 -10.42
CA HIS A 180 -4.50 21.84 -9.01
C HIS A 180 -4.56 23.32 -8.64
N ARG A 181 -3.66 24.15 -9.18
CA ARG A 181 -3.70 25.62 -9.00
C ARG A 181 -4.95 26.20 -9.63
N SER A 182 -5.23 25.86 -10.89
CA SER A 182 -6.45 26.29 -11.60
C SER A 182 -7.73 25.89 -10.85
N ALA A 183 -7.78 24.66 -10.32
CA ALA A 183 -8.90 24.20 -9.50
C ALA A 183 -8.99 25.00 -8.19
N SER A 184 -7.87 25.22 -7.51
CA SER A 184 -7.80 25.95 -6.23
C SER A 184 -8.25 27.41 -6.35
N GLU A 185 -8.09 28.04 -7.52
CA GLU A 185 -8.56 29.38 -7.79
C GLU A 185 -10.08 29.44 -8.05
N LYS A 186 -10.65 28.39 -8.64
CA LYS A 186 -12.06 28.31 -9.02
C LYS A 186 -12.97 27.80 -7.90
N MET A 187 -12.45 26.91 -7.04
CA MET A 187 -13.26 26.18 -6.06
C MET A 187 -13.35 26.93 -4.73
N THR A 188 -14.56 27.06 -4.22
CA THR A 188 -14.86 27.62 -2.88
C THR A 188 -15.13 26.54 -1.84
N ARG A 189 -15.38 25.29 -2.29
CA ARG A 189 -15.54 24.11 -1.45
C ARG A 189 -14.62 22.98 -1.90
N PRO A 190 -14.33 22.01 -1.03
CA PRO A 190 -13.64 20.80 -1.44
C PRO A 190 -14.40 20.00 -2.52
N ALA A 191 -13.65 19.20 -3.28
CA ALA A 191 -14.21 18.31 -4.28
C ALA A 191 -15.14 17.26 -3.64
N ILE A 192 -16.31 17.07 -4.22
CA ILE A 192 -17.29 16.07 -3.77
C ILE A 192 -16.89 14.68 -4.26
N SER A 193 -16.22 14.61 -5.42
CA SER A 193 -15.84 13.36 -6.07
C SER A 193 -14.63 12.67 -5.42
N ILE A 194 -13.98 13.26 -4.42
CA ILE A 194 -12.82 12.70 -3.72
C ILE A 194 -13.10 12.60 -2.22
N ARG A 195 -12.90 11.41 -1.66
CA ARG A 195 -12.93 11.21 -0.20
C ARG A 195 -11.58 11.60 0.39
N SER A 196 -11.59 12.40 1.45
CA SER A 196 -10.37 12.83 2.15
C SER A 196 -9.60 11.65 2.79
N ASP A 197 -10.30 10.58 3.18
CA ASP A 197 -9.77 9.35 3.78
C ASP A 197 -9.50 8.23 2.75
N GLY A 198 -9.57 8.54 1.47
CA GLY A 198 -9.32 7.60 0.37
C GLY A 198 -7.85 7.21 0.23
N GLY A 199 -7.58 6.13 -0.53
CA GLY A 199 -6.22 5.71 -0.84
C GLY A 199 -5.55 6.64 -1.86
N TRP A 200 -4.58 7.45 -1.42
CA TRP A 200 -3.87 8.40 -2.28
C TRP A 200 -2.77 7.74 -3.11
N THR A 201 -2.08 6.73 -2.57
CA THR A 201 -0.89 6.11 -3.19
C THR A 201 -1.22 5.01 -4.21
N PHE A 202 -2.48 4.77 -4.55
CA PHE A 202 -2.90 3.68 -5.46
C PHE A 202 -2.34 2.30 -5.10
N GLY A 203 -2.08 2.07 -3.81
CA GLY A 203 -1.52 0.81 -3.31
C GLY A 203 0.00 0.73 -3.32
N SER A 204 0.70 1.81 -3.64
CA SER A 204 2.16 1.89 -3.45
C SER A 204 2.50 2.05 -1.96
N PRO A 205 3.52 1.35 -1.46
CA PRO A 205 4.05 1.57 -0.12
C PRO A 205 5.07 2.72 -0.04
N SER A 206 5.31 3.46 -1.12
CA SER A 206 6.27 4.56 -1.18
C SER A 206 5.79 5.65 -2.12
N VAL A 207 5.85 6.90 -1.66
CA VAL A 207 5.54 8.08 -2.48
C VAL A 207 6.69 8.36 -3.45
N LEU A 208 7.92 8.25 -2.99
CA LEU A 208 9.09 8.49 -3.83
C LEU A 208 9.17 7.53 -5.01
N MET A 209 8.88 6.23 -4.80
CA MET A 209 8.84 5.24 -5.88
C MET A 209 7.80 5.56 -6.96
N MET A 210 6.71 6.26 -6.58
CA MET A 210 5.69 6.70 -7.55
C MET A 210 6.09 7.94 -8.33
N PHE A 211 6.79 8.88 -7.69
CA PHE A 211 6.94 10.24 -8.22
C PHE A 211 8.37 10.58 -8.67
N HIS A 212 9.37 9.74 -8.36
CA HIS A 212 10.69 9.88 -8.97
C HIS A 212 10.68 9.28 -10.38
N ARG A 213 10.64 10.16 -11.38
CA ARG A 213 10.39 9.83 -12.78
C ARG A 213 11.64 9.75 -13.63
N LYS A 214 12.70 10.43 -13.21
CA LYS A 214 13.89 10.56 -14.04
C LYS A 214 15.14 10.83 -13.20
N SER A 215 16.18 10.06 -13.46
CA SER A 215 17.50 10.29 -12.88
C SER A 215 18.00 11.72 -13.12
N GLY A 216 18.49 12.35 -12.07
CA GLY A 216 18.99 13.72 -12.03
C GLY A 216 17.93 14.79 -11.76
N ASP A 217 16.66 14.43 -11.69
CA ASP A 217 15.56 15.37 -11.46
C ASP A 217 14.98 15.32 -10.00
N LEU A 218 15.56 14.50 -9.10
CA LEU A 218 14.99 14.24 -7.77
C LEU A 218 14.75 15.52 -6.95
N ASP A 219 15.73 16.42 -6.87
CA ASP A 219 15.57 17.66 -6.09
C ASP A 219 14.50 18.58 -6.67
N LYS A 220 14.37 18.62 -7.99
CA LYS A 220 13.30 19.35 -8.67
C LYS A 220 11.93 18.72 -8.39
N GLU A 221 11.82 17.40 -8.44
CA GLU A 221 10.58 16.67 -8.15
C GLU A 221 10.11 16.87 -6.70
N LEU A 222 11.06 16.89 -5.75
CA LEU A 222 10.79 17.20 -4.34
C LEU A 222 10.27 18.64 -4.15
N GLU A 223 10.90 19.60 -4.81
CA GLU A 223 10.47 21.00 -4.75
C GLU A 223 9.08 21.18 -5.37
N GLU A 224 8.82 20.59 -6.53
CA GLU A 224 7.51 20.62 -7.20
C GLU A 224 6.43 19.96 -6.33
N MET A 225 6.73 18.84 -5.66
CA MET A 225 5.80 18.18 -4.74
C MET A 225 5.45 19.13 -3.56
N ASN A 226 6.45 19.75 -2.93
CA ASN A 226 6.24 20.69 -1.84
C ASN A 226 5.38 21.89 -2.26
N GLN A 227 5.56 22.40 -3.47
CA GLN A 227 4.79 23.54 -3.99
C GLN A 227 3.38 23.15 -4.43
N CYS A 228 3.17 21.93 -4.92
CA CYS A 228 1.91 21.46 -5.46
C CYS A 228 0.91 21.03 -4.38
N MET A 229 1.36 20.28 -3.38
CA MET A 229 0.47 19.63 -2.43
C MET A 229 -0.43 20.57 -1.61
N PRO A 230 -0.03 21.77 -1.18
CA PRO A 230 -0.94 22.71 -0.52
C PRO A 230 -2.18 23.09 -1.35
N HIS A 231 -2.04 23.25 -2.67
CA HIS A 231 -3.18 23.50 -3.57
C HIS A 231 -4.11 22.28 -3.65
N TYR A 232 -3.52 21.08 -3.73
CA TYR A 232 -4.28 19.84 -3.75
C TYR A 232 -5.05 19.63 -2.43
N TYR A 233 -4.42 19.84 -1.28
CA TYR A 233 -5.08 19.67 0.03
C TYR A 233 -6.28 20.60 0.20
N LYS A 234 -6.15 21.85 -0.25
CA LYS A 234 -7.24 22.83 -0.21
C LYS A 234 -8.48 22.33 -0.96
N ILE A 235 -8.31 21.76 -2.14
CA ILE A 235 -9.41 21.32 -3.01
C ILE A 235 -9.91 19.90 -2.72
N THR A 236 -9.23 19.13 -1.84
CA THR A 236 -9.59 17.73 -1.55
C THR A 236 -9.81 17.45 -0.07
N ASN A 237 -9.93 18.50 0.74
CA ASN A 237 -10.09 18.39 2.19
C ASN A 237 -8.97 17.55 2.85
N GLY A 238 -7.71 17.79 2.45
CA GLY A 238 -6.54 17.14 3.04
C GLY A 238 -6.25 15.72 2.55
N HIS A 239 -6.90 15.23 1.48
CA HIS A 239 -6.59 13.93 0.90
C HIS A 239 -5.11 13.82 0.53
N GLY A 240 -4.42 12.78 1.03
CA GLY A 240 -2.99 12.58 0.82
C GLY A 240 -2.08 13.51 1.64
N GLN A 241 -2.60 14.18 2.67
CA GLN A 241 -1.81 15.07 3.54
C GLN A 241 -0.58 14.33 4.09
N GLY A 242 0.59 14.97 4.02
CA GLY A 242 1.87 14.41 4.42
C GLY A 242 2.66 13.74 3.29
N ALA A 243 2.10 13.65 2.06
CA ALA A 243 2.77 13.01 0.93
C ALA A 243 4.10 13.69 0.56
N GLU A 244 4.16 15.03 0.56
CA GLU A 244 5.40 15.79 0.31
C GLU A 244 6.45 15.56 1.38
N THR A 245 6.01 15.43 2.62
CA THR A 245 6.91 15.25 3.76
C THR A 245 7.49 13.84 3.79
N ILE A 246 6.66 12.80 3.56
CA ILE A 246 7.17 11.43 3.49
C ILE A 246 8.03 11.21 2.25
N MET A 247 7.73 11.82 1.10
CA MET A 247 8.59 11.77 -0.08
C MET A 247 9.97 12.35 0.20
N SER A 248 10.04 13.47 0.91
CA SER A 248 11.31 14.08 1.35
C SER A 248 12.07 13.16 2.32
N ALA A 249 11.37 12.53 3.27
CA ALA A 249 11.97 11.58 4.21
C ALA A 249 12.56 10.36 3.48
N GLU A 250 11.84 9.80 2.51
CA GLU A 250 12.30 8.69 1.66
C GLU A 250 13.53 9.10 0.83
N ALA A 251 13.56 10.33 0.28
CA ALA A 251 14.71 10.83 -0.46
C ALA A 251 15.96 10.99 0.42
N HIS A 252 15.82 11.51 1.64
CA HIS A 252 16.91 11.55 2.62
C HIS A 252 17.42 10.14 2.94
N PHE A 253 16.53 9.18 3.15
CA PHE A 253 16.89 7.77 3.36
C PHE A 253 17.66 7.20 2.16
N MET A 254 17.17 7.40 0.94
CA MET A 254 17.83 6.90 -0.28
C MET A 254 19.25 7.46 -0.45
N ARG A 255 19.51 8.66 0.05
CA ARG A 255 20.83 9.32 0.06
C ARG A 255 21.70 8.94 1.25
N GLY A 256 21.20 8.11 2.18
CA GLY A 256 21.90 7.72 3.41
C GLY A 256 21.96 8.81 4.48
N ASN A 257 21.09 9.81 4.42
CA ASN A 257 20.95 10.88 5.41
C ASN A 257 19.90 10.47 6.46
N PHE A 258 20.21 9.47 7.28
CA PHE A 258 19.24 8.80 8.14
C PHE A 258 18.64 9.69 9.22
N VAL A 259 19.42 10.64 9.78
CA VAL A 259 18.92 11.56 10.80
C VAL A 259 17.85 12.49 10.19
N ASP A 260 18.12 13.08 9.02
CA ASP A 260 17.14 13.95 8.33
C ASP A 260 15.92 13.16 7.88
N ALA A 261 16.12 11.90 7.43
CA ALA A 261 15.03 10.98 7.09
C ALA A 261 14.12 10.73 8.29
N HIS A 262 14.69 10.48 9.48
CA HIS A 262 13.93 10.23 10.70
C HIS A 262 13.17 11.49 11.17
N ILE A 263 13.81 12.66 11.13
CA ILE A 263 13.14 13.94 11.47
C ILE A 263 11.94 14.19 10.54
N ALA A 264 12.12 14.01 9.24
CA ALA A 264 11.06 14.19 8.27
C ALA A 264 9.95 13.13 8.41
N LEU A 265 10.30 11.89 8.74
CA LEU A 265 9.34 10.82 9.03
C LEU A 265 8.46 11.15 10.25
N GLU A 266 9.04 11.63 11.36
CA GLU A 266 8.27 12.04 12.54
C GLU A 266 7.33 13.23 12.23
N LYS A 267 7.78 14.14 11.39
CA LYS A 267 6.93 15.24 10.89
C LYS A 267 5.76 14.69 10.06
N ALA A 268 5.99 13.73 9.16
CA ALA A 268 4.94 13.10 8.36
C ALA A 268 3.91 12.39 9.25
N TYR A 269 4.34 11.60 10.23
CA TYR A 269 3.44 10.97 11.20
C TYR A 269 2.60 11.98 11.98
N THR A 270 3.18 13.12 12.35
CA THR A 270 2.43 14.19 13.04
C THR A 270 1.36 14.80 12.16
N GLN A 271 1.67 15.01 10.88
CA GLN A 271 0.72 15.58 9.90
C GLN A 271 -0.49 14.69 9.62
N ILE A 272 -0.30 13.35 9.64
CA ILE A 272 -1.39 12.40 9.35
C ILE A 272 -2.20 12.00 10.58
N GLN A 273 -1.77 12.37 11.78
CA GLN A 273 -2.43 11.98 13.02
C GLN A 273 -3.88 12.47 13.07
N GLY A 274 -4.82 11.53 13.19
CA GLY A 274 -6.26 11.83 13.29
C GLY A 274 -6.96 12.18 11.96
N ASN A 275 -6.24 12.16 10.83
CA ASN A 275 -6.76 12.61 9.52
C ASN A 275 -7.18 11.43 8.60
N GLY A 276 -7.10 10.18 9.05
CA GLY A 276 -7.50 9.00 8.26
C GLY A 276 -6.64 8.73 7.02
N GLN A 277 -5.40 9.25 6.97
CA GLN A 277 -4.49 9.11 5.83
C GLN A 277 -3.74 7.78 5.85
N GLU A 278 -4.47 6.66 5.84
CA GLU A 278 -3.90 5.31 5.99
C GLU A 278 -2.86 4.97 4.91
N SER A 279 -3.07 5.39 3.68
CA SER A 279 -2.11 5.14 2.59
C SER A 279 -0.77 5.84 2.81
N ILE A 280 -0.77 7.03 3.41
CA ILE A 280 0.47 7.74 3.78
C ILE A 280 1.09 7.13 5.03
N ALA A 281 0.26 6.69 6.00
CA ALA A 281 0.75 5.96 7.17
C ALA A 281 1.52 4.70 6.79
N LEU A 282 1.04 3.94 5.81
CA LEU A 282 1.74 2.75 5.29
C LEU A 282 3.09 3.10 4.62
N CYS A 283 3.20 4.24 3.95
CA CYS A 283 4.50 4.72 3.45
C CYS A 283 5.44 5.09 4.60
N CYS A 284 4.92 5.72 5.65
CA CYS A 284 5.69 6.00 6.86
C CYS A 284 6.15 4.71 7.55
N ASP A 285 5.27 3.71 7.66
CA ASP A 285 5.58 2.40 8.24
C ASP A 285 6.71 1.71 7.45
N PHE A 286 6.67 1.74 6.12
CA PHE A 286 7.70 1.16 5.26
C PHE A 286 9.07 1.85 5.44
N LEU A 287 9.09 3.18 5.51
CA LEU A 287 10.33 3.89 5.79
C LEU A 287 10.84 3.63 7.20
N ALA A 288 9.95 3.61 8.21
CA ALA A 288 10.32 3.30 9.60
C ALA A 288 10.97 1.93 9.74
N GLN A 289 10.41 0.90 9.09
CA GLN A 289 10.98 -0.45 9.04
C GLN A 289 12.41 -0.44 8.49
N ARG A 290 12.65 0.25 7.38
CA ARG A 290 13.98 0.32 6.74
C ARG A 290 14.97 1.15 7.58
N LEU A 291 14.52 2.26 8.17
CA LEU A 291 15.34 3.09 9.07
C LEU A 291 15.73 2.34 10.34
N SER A 292 14.86 1.47 10.88
CA SER A 292 15.19 0.69 12.10
C SER A 292 16.37 -0.27 11.90
N ILE A 293 16.70 -0.62 10.66
CA ILE A 293 17.91 -1.40 10.35
C ILE A 293 19.16 -0.52 10.46
N CYS A 294 19.07 0.74 10.00
CA CYS A 294 20.20 1.67 9.92
C CYS A 294 20.49 2.40 11.25
N MET A 295 19.46 2.59 12.05
CA MET A 295 19.48 3.38 13.28
C MET A 295 18.79 2.63 14.42
N ASP A 296 19.22 2.87 15.64
CA ASP A 296 18.52 2.38 16.83
C ASP A 296 17.28 3.26 17.12
N ILE A 297 16.26 3.11 16.29
CA ILE A 297 14.97 3.78 16.46
C ILE A 297 13.90 2.79 16.86
N LYS A 298 13.08 3.19 17.84
CA LYS A 298 11.92 2.40 18.24
C LYS A 298 10.76 2.66 17.25
N MET A 299 10.30 1.62 16.59
CA MET A 299 9.07 1.69 15.81
C MET A 299 7.86 1.98 16.70
N ARG A 300 6.86 2.67 16.18
CA ARG A 300 5.64 3.04 16.93
C ARG A 300 4.85 1.82 17.39
N ASN A 301 4.73 0.81 16.53
CA ASN A 301 4.06 -0.46 16.81
C ASN A 301 4.95 -1.61 16.35
N THR A 302 4.82 -2.78 16.96
CA THR A 302 5.38 -4.01 16.39
C THR A 302 4.65 -4.37 15.09
N PHE A 303 5.24 -5.23 14.27
CA PHE A 303 4.61 -5.68 13.01
C PHE A 303 3.26 -6.37 13.28
N GLU A 304 3.18 -7.17 14.34
CA GLU A 304 1.97 -7.88 14.74
C GLU A 304 0.87 -6.92 15.21
N GLU A 305 1.21 -5.93 16.03
CA GLU A 305 0.26 -4.92 16.52
C GLU A 305 -0.30 -4.10 15.35
N ARG A 306 0.56 -3.61 14.48
CA ARG A 306 0.15 -2.81 13.33
C ARG A 306 -0.73 -3.61 12.36
N ARG A 307 -0.34 -4.85 12.06
CA ARG A 307 -1.14 -5.75 11.22
C ARG A 307 -2.51 -6.02 11.82
N LYS A 308 -2.59 -6.22 13.14
CA LYS A 308 -3.84 -6.43 13.86
C LYS A 308 -4.78 -5.21 13.79
N GLU A 309 -4.24 -4.00 13.92
CA GLU A 309 -5.00 -2.76 13.74
C GLU A 309 -5.62 -2.68 12.34
N LEU A 310 -4.82 -2.95 11.29
CA LEU A 310 -5.29 -2.94 9.90
C LEU A 310 -6.39 -3.98 9.63
N LEU A 311 -6.28 -5.17 10.24
CA LEU A 311 -7.30 -6.21 10.16
C LEU A 311 -8.63 -5.78 10.80
N GLN A 312 -8.59 -5.03 11.91
CA GLN A 312 -9.78 -4.49 12.56
C GLN A 312 -10.51 -3.45 11.67
N GLY A 313 -9.77 -2.75 10.82
CA GLY A 313 -10.32 -1.82 9.83
C GLY A 313 -11.06 -2.49 8.66
N HIS A 314 -11.09 -3.83 8.58
CA HIS A 314 -11.74 -4.61 7.53
C HIS A 314 -11.32 -4.25 6.09
N ASN A 315 -10.17 -3.63 5.90
CA ASN A 315 -9.63 -3.28 4.59
C ASN A 315 -8.46 -4.19 4.22
N THR A 316 -8.75 -5.26 3.49
CA THR A 316 -7.74 -6.24 3.06
C THR A 316 -6.65 -5.64 2.17
N THR A 317 -6.94 -4.55 1.46
CA THR A 317 -5.94 -3.87 0.63
C THR A 317 -4.82 -3.28 1.50
N TRP A 318 -5.16 -2.63 2.61
CA TRP A 318 -4.15 -2.07 3.54
C TRP A 318 -3.30 -3.16 4.19
N VAL A 319 -3.93 -4.28 4.56
CA VAL A 319 -3.21 -5.46 5.09
C VAL A 319 -2.21 -5.99 4.06
N ASN A 320 -2.61 -6.15 2.80
CA ASN A 320 -1.73 -6.66 1.75
C ASN A 320 -0.56 -5.70 1.45
N ILE A 321 -0.80 -4.38 1.50
CA ILE A 321 0.26 -3.38 1.35
C ILE A 321 1.23 -3.45 2.53
N PHE A 322 0.73 -3.54 3.76
CA PHE A 322 1.58 -3.70 4.94
C PHE A 322 2.36 -5.02 4.91
N ASP A 323 1.72 -6.13 4.56
CA ASP A 323 2.39 -7.43 4.38
C ASP A 323 3.50 -7.35 3.31
N SER A 324 3.35 -6.49 2.28
CA SER A 324 4.42 -6.24 1.30
C SER A 324 5.63 -5.54 1.90
N THR A 325 5.42 -4.56 2.77
CA THR A 325 6.52 -3.85 3.44
C THR A 325 7.26 -4.77 4.40
N CYS A 326 6.53 -5.61 5.16
CA CYS A 326 7.11 -6.65 5.99
C CYS A 326 7.91 -7.67 5.16
N ALA A 327 7.38 -8.08 4.00
CA ALA A 327 8.06 -9.02 3.10
C ALA A 327 9.39 -8.43 2.60
N TYR A 328 9.41 -7.15 2.22
CA TYR A 328 10.64 -6.48 1.83
C TYR A 328 11.65 -6.43 2.99
N TYR A 329 11.21 -6.00 4.19
CA TYR A 329 12.05 -5.94 5.38
C TYR A 329 12.71 -7.30 5.70
N TYR A 330 11.92 -8.37 5.76
CA TYR A 330 12.45 -9.70 6.07
C TYR A 330 13.33 -10.26 4.94
N ALA A 331 13.05 -9.92 3.69
CA ALA A 331 13.89 -10.31 2.55
C ALA A 331 15.26 -9.64 2.60
N VAL A 332 15.34 -8.31 2.84
CA VAL A 332 16.62 -7.59 2.88
C VAL A 332 17.43 -7.86 4.15
N THR A 333 16.78 -8.27 5.24
CA THR A 333 17.45 -8.71 6.47
C THR A 333 17.79 -10.21 6.46
N GLY A 334 17.36 -10.96 5.42
CA GLY A 334 17.64 -12.39 5.29
C GLY A 334 16.87 -13.30 6.25
N GLN A 335 15.70 -12.87 6.74
CA GLN A 335 14.81 -13.60 7.65
C GLN A 335 13.64 -14.23 6.85
N THR A 336 13.96 -15.09 5.91
CA THR A 336 13.01 -15.60 4.89
C THR A 336 11.86 -16.40 5.47
N GLU A 337 12.02 -17.02 6.62
CA GLU A 337 11.00 -17.78 7.34
C GLU A 337 9.87 -16.91 7.93
N ARG A 338 10.13 -15.60 8.10
CA ARG A 338 9.16 -14.62 8.63
C ARG A 338 8.40 -13.87 7.55
N ILE A 339 8.72 -14.09 6.29
CA ILE A 339 8.05 -13.42 5.18
C ILE A 339 6.55 -13.79 5.18
N PRO A 340 5.63 -12.80 5.13
CA PRO A 340 4.19 -13.06 5.06
C PRO A 340 3.84 -14.04 3.92
N THR A 341 2.92 -14.96 4.18
CA THR A 341 2.58 -16.08 3.29
C THR A 341 2.26 -15.64 1.86
N LEU A 342 1.58 -14.50 1.69
CA LEU A 342 1.25 -13.95 0.37
C LEU A 342 2.49 -13.81 -0.53
N PHE A 343 3.60 -13.35 0.03
CA PHE A 343 4.87 -13.14 -0.67
C PHE A 343 5.79 -14.35 -0.57
N GLY A 344 5.89 -14.97 0.61
CA GLY A 344 6.76 -16.14 0.84
C GLY A 344 6.36 -17.37 0.01
N ALA A 345 5.06 -17.55 -0.25
CA ALA A 345 4.51 -18.60 -1.11
C ALA A 345 4.21 -18.12 -2.55
N HIS A 346 4.60 -16.90 -2.91
CA HIS A 346 4.46 -16.34 -4.26
C HIS A 346 3.00 -16.32 -4.79
N MET A 347 2.08 -15.92 -3.94
CA MET A 347 0.65 -15.89 -4.24
C MET A 347 0.16 -14.53 -4.75
N LEU A 348 1.05 -13.64 -5.21
CA LEU A 348 0.73 -12.28 -5.62
C LEU A 348 -0.33 -12.21 -6.74
N SER A 349 -0.38 -13.23 -7.61
CA SER A 349 -1.39 -13.37 -8.66
C SER A 349 -2.82 -13.60 -8.14
N THR A 350 -2.98 -14.01 -6.89
CA THR A 350 -4.30 -14.24 -6.26
C THR A 350 -4.93 -12.95 -5.75
N VAL A 351 -4.16 -11.85 -5.68
CA VAL A 351 -4.61 -10.55 -5.19
C VAL A 351 -4.69 -9.55 -6.33
N ASN A 352 -5.79 -8.80 -6.37
CA ASN A 352 -5.98 -7.77 -7.37
C ASN A 352 -5.45 -6.42 -6.84
N PHE A 353 -4.20 -6.12 -7.13
CA PHE A 353 -3.62 -4.80 -6.84
C PHE A 353 -3.99 -3.78 -7.92
N LEU A 354 -4.12 -2.51 -7.52
CA LEU A 354 -4.29 -1.42 -8.47
C LEU A 354 -3.08 -1.35 -9.41
N ALA A 355 -3.35 -1.11 -10.70
CA ALA A 355 -2.32 -1.13 -11.72
C ALA A 355 -1.10 -0.22 -11.42
N PRO A 356 -1.27 1.00 -10.84
CA PRO A 356 -0.11 1.82 -10.49
C PRO A 356 0.76 1.25 -9.36
N GLY A 357 0.19 0.54 -8.38
CA GLY A 357 0.95 -0.08 -7.30
C GLY A 357 1.64 -1.39 -7.67
N ARG A 358 1.23 -2.01 -8.78
CA ARG A 358 1.70 -3.34 -9.16
C ARG A 358 3.21 -3.45 -9.38
N PRO A 359 3.91 -2.51 -10.07
CA PRO A 359 5.36 -2.62 -10.23
C PRO A 359 6.13 -2.68 -8.91
N MET A 360 5.68 -1.97 -7.88
CA MET A 360 6.29 -2.02 -6.54
C MET A 360 6.08 -3.39 -5.88
N MET A 361 4.86 -3.95 -5.99
CA MET A 361 4.57 -5.29 -5.45
C MET A 361 5.41 -6.36 -6.13
N GLU A 362 5.55 -6.30 -7.45
CA GLU A 362 6.37 -7.23 -8.24
C GLU A 362 7.86 -7.06 -7.92
N MET A 363 8.35 -5.84 -7.68
CA MET A 363 9.72 -5.56 -7.24
C MET A 363 9.99 -6.12 -5.84
N ILE A 364 9.03 -5.99 -4.91
CA ILE A 364 9.12 -6.57 -3.57
C ILE A 364 9.15 -8.10 -3.65
N GLU A 365 8.27 -8.71 -4.44
CA GLU A 365 8.29 -10.17 -4.65
C GLU A 365 9.60 -10.64 -5.29
N ASN A 366 10.18 -9.83 -6.19
CA ASN A 366 11.51 -10.09 -6.75
C ASN A 366 12.61 -10.09 -5.67
N GLN A 367 12.51 -9.19 -4.68
CA GLN A 367 13.43 -9.18 -3.54
C GLN A 367 13.27 -10.45 -2.68
N VAL A 368 12.05 -10.94 -2.52
CA VAL A 368 11.78 -12.22 -1.84
C VAL A 368 12.42 -13.39 -2.59
N TYR A 369 12.22 -13.48 -3.91
CA TYR A 369 12.89 -14.51 -4.73
C TYR A 369 14.41 -14.45 -4.61
N LEU A 370 14.98 -13.23 -4.61
CA LEU A 370 16.42 -13.04 -4.43
C LEU A 370 16.90 -13.57 -3.07
N ALA A 371 16.17 -13.26 -1.99
CA ALA A 371 16.48 -13.72 -0.63
C ALA A 371 16.35 -15.24 -0.47
N GLN A 372 15.41 -15.86 -1.18
CA GLN A 372 15.21 -17.32 -1.20
C GLN A 372 16.19 -18.07 -2.13
N GLY A 373 17.08 -17.35 -2.84
CA GLY A 373 18.05 -17.94 -3.77
C GLY A 373 17.48 -18.36 -5.14
N GLU A 374 16.26 -17.96 -5.44
CA GLU A 374 15.53 -18.28 -6.68
C GLU A 374 15.96 -17.37 -7.86
N TYR A 375 17.26 -17.25 -8.10
CA TYR A 375 17.86 -16.29 -9.02
C TYR A 375 17.31 -16.36 -10.45
N SER A 376 17.03 -17.57 -10.95
CA SER A 376 16.46 -17.76 -12.29
C SER A 376 15.09 -17.14 -12.45
N LYS A 377 14.27 -17.15 -11.37
CA LYS A 377 12.96 -16.51 -11.36
C LYS A 377 13.07 -14.99 -11.36
N VAL A 378 14.04 -14.44 -10.61
CA VAL A 378 14.34 -13.00 -10.63
C VAL A 378 14.65 -12.56 -12.07
N ILE A 379 15.53 -13.29 -12.79
CA ILE A 379 15.88 -12.96 -14.18
C ILE A 379 14.66 -13.05 -15.10
N GLY A 380 13.89 -14.13 -15.01
CA GLY A 380 12.73 -14.35 -15.89
C GLY A 380 11.62 -13.32 -15.75
N ARG A 381 11.49 -12.67 -14.58
CA ARG A 381 10.43 -11.69 -14.29
C ARG A 381 10.86 -10.24 -14.53
N SER A 382 12.15 -9.96 -14.41
CA SER A 382 12.67 -8.58 -14.37
C SER A 382 12.33 -7.78 -15.62
N GLU A 383 12.33 -8.37 -16.82
CA GLU A 383 11.99 -7.67 -18.07
C GLU A 383 10.56 -7.09 -18.03
N SER A 384 9.59 -7.88 -17.58
CA SER A 384 8.19 -7.44 -17.45
C SER A 384 8.04 -6.31 -16.43
N ILE A 385 8.74 -6.40 -15.30
CA ILE A 385 8.67 -5.39 -14.24
C ILE A 385 9.31 -4.08 -14.72
N LEU A 386 10.46 -4.16 -15.41
CA LEU A 386 11.13 -3.01 -16.00
C LEU A 386 10.24 -2.33 -17.06
N ALA A 387 9.58 -3.11 -17.93
CA ALA A 387 8.64 -2.56 -18.92
C ALA A 387 7.46 -1.84 -18.27
N MET A 388 6.88 -2.39 -17.20
CA MET A 388 5.82 -1.71 -16.43
C MET A 388 6.33 -0.43 -15.77
N SER A 389 7.52 -0.48 -15.17
CA SER A 389 8.15 0.67 -14.51
C SER A 389 8.44 1.79 -15.51
N GLN A 390 8.94 1.45 -16.68
CA GLN A 390 9.20 2.39 -17.77
C GLN A 390 7.91 3.04 -18.28
N ALA A 391 6.84 2.25 -18.48
CA ALA A 391 5.55 2.75 -18.93
C ALA A 391 4.91 3.74 -17.95
N LEU A 392 5.20 3.60 -16.66
CA LEU A 392 4.70 4.47 -15.59
C LEU A 392 5.72 5.52 -15.15
N HIS A 393 6.89 5.56 -15.75
CA HIS A 393 8.00 6.43 -15.35
C HIS A 393 8.40 6.27 -13.86
N TYR A 394 8.57 5.04 -13.40
CA TYR A 394 9.01 4.72 -12.04
C TYR A 394 10.51 4.43 -12.01
N ASP A 395 11.33 5.48 -12.06
CA ASP A 395 12.78 5.36 -12.22
C ASP A 395 13.42 4.64 -11.03
N LEU A 396 12.97 4.93 -9.81
CA LEU A 396 13.49 4.27 -8.60
C LEU A 396 13.12 2.79 -8.53
N VAL A 397 11.91 2.41 -8.94
CA VAL A 397 11.52 0.99 -9.02
C VAL A 397 12.36 0.25 -10.05
N ALA A 398 12.57 0.86 -11.22
CA ALA A 398 13.43 0.30 -12.25
C ALA A 398 14.86 0.10 -11.74
N LEU A 399 15.42 1.06 -10.99
CA LEU A 399 16.74 0.94 -10.37
C LEU A 399 16.81 -0.25 -9.39
N HIS A 400 15.82 -0.41 -8.49
CA HIS A 400 15.76 -1.57 -7.59
C HIS A 400 15.74 -2.89 -8.37
N VAL A 401 14.91 -3.00 -9.41
CA VAL A 401 14.81 -4.22 -10.23
C VAL A 401 16.12 -4.50 -10.99
N GLN A 402 16.80 -3.48 -11.50
CA GLN A 402 18.09 -3.63 -12.15
C GLN A 402 19.16 -4.17 -11.18
N ILE A 403 19.17 -3.70 -9.93
CA ILE A 403 20.10 -4.18 -8.91
C ILE A 403 19.76 -5.63 -8.48
N GLN A 404 18.49 -5.98 -8.35
CA GLN A 404 18.08 -7.36 -8.13
C GLN A 404 18.50 -8.28 -9.29
N LEU A 405 18.33 -7.81 -10.53
CA LEU A 405 18.71 -8.54 -11.73
C LEU A 405 20.23 -8.72 -11.83
N LEU A 406 21.01 -7.68 -11.52
CA LEU A 406 22.47 -7.78 -11.49
C LEU A 406 22.94 -8.77 -10.42
N ALA A 407 22.34 -8.73 -9.23
CA ALA A 407 22.65 -9.67 -8.13
C ALA A 407 22.35 -11.13 -8.54
N ALA A 408 21.21 -11.38 -9.17
CA ALA A 408 20.83 -12.71 -9.66
C ALA A 408 21.76 -13.20 -10.78
N ASN A 409 22.13 -12.34 -11.73
CA ASN A 409 23.11 -12.69 -12.79
C ASN A 409 24.47 -13.03 -12.20
N TRP A 410 24.94 -12.24 -11.22
CA TRP A 410 26.21 -12.51 -10.53
C TRP A 410 26.21 -13.87 -9.83
N LYS A 411 25.16 -14.17 -9.06
CA LYS A 411 25.02 -15.45 -8.35
C LYS A 411 24.93 -16.67 -9.29
N LEU A 412 24.49 -16.48 -10.54
CA LEU A 412 24.48 -17.51 -11.58
C LEU A 412 25.74 -17.51 -12.48
N GLY A 413 26.78 -16.75 -12.14
CA GLY A 413 28.05 -16.71 -12.87
C GLY A 413 27.99 -15.95 -14.20
N LYS A 414 26.93 -15.18 -14.47
CA LYS A 414 26.77 -14.35 -15.67
C LYS A 414 27.48 -12.99 -15.48
N THR A 415 28.81 -13.04 -15.34
CA THR A 415 29.63 -11.91 -14.90
C THR A 415 29.53 -10.68 -15.80
N GLU A 416 29.56 -10.85 -17.14
CA GLU A 416 29.50 -9.72 -18.07
C GLU A 416 28.16 -8.96 -17.95
N GLN A 417 27.04 -9.69 -17.90
CA GLN A 417 25.71 -9.10 -17.73
C GLN A 417 25.59 -8.36 -16.38
N ALA A 418 26.13 -8.96 -15.30
CA ALA A 418 26.11 -8.34 -13.98
C ALA A 418 26.93 -7.04 -13.96
N LEU A 419 28.12 -7.01 -14.57
CA LEU A 419 28.97 -5.83 -14.65
C LEU A 419 28.36 -4.71 -15.50
N ASP A 420 27.73 -5.04 -16.63
CA ASP A 420 27.02 -4.06 -17.47
C ASP A 420 25.83 -3.43 -16.71
N LEU A 421 25.02 -4.25 -16.04
CA LEU A 421 23.92 -3.78 -15.21
C LEU A 421 24.42 -2.89 -14.06
N LEU A 422 25.54 -3.26 -13.41
CA LEU A 422 26.10 -2.46 -12.33
C LEU A 422 26.53 -1.07 -12.82
N ARG A 423 27.22 -0.99 -13.96
CA ARG A 423 27.63 0.30 -14.54
C ARG A 423 26.42 1.19 -14.84
N ARG A 424 25.37 0.63 -15.46
CA ARG A 424 24.14 1.36 -15.77
C ARG A 424 23.44 1.83 -14.51
N SER A 425 23.28 0.96 -13.52
CA SER A 425 22.62 1.29 -12.25
C SER A 425 23.37 2.38 -11.47
N LEU A 426 24.70 2.31 -11.42
CA LEU A 426 25.54 3.33 -10.80
C LEU A 426 25.42 4.68 -11.52
N SER A 427 25.43 4.68 -12.86
CA SER A 427 25.25 5.89 -13.67
C SER A 427 23.87 6.52 -13.49
N GLN A 428 22.82 5.71 -13.32
CA GLN A 428 21.45 6.16 -13.06
C GLN A 428 21.31 6.74 -11.65
N ALA A 429 21.90 6.12 -10.65
CA ALA A 429 21.74 6.51 -9.25
C ALA A 429 22.59 7.73 -8.84
N PHE A 430 23.73 7.91 -9.47
CA PHE A 430 24.75 8.91 -9.07
C PHE A 430 24.25 10.36 -9.12
N PRO A 431 23.53 10.83 -10.16
CA PRO A 431 23.10 12.23 -10.23
C PRO A 431 22.22 12.66 -9.05
N ASP A 432 21.41 11.76 -8.50
CA ASP A 432 20.51 12.01 -7.37
C ASP A 432 21.10 11.58 -6.02
N GLY A 433 22.28 10.95 -6.03
CA GLY A 433 22.95 10.45 -4.83
C GLY A 433 22.24 9.26 -4.18
N ILE A 434 21.50 8.45 -4.96
CA ILE A 434 20.72 7.29 -4.48
C ILE A 434 21.66 6.12 -4.16
N LEU A 435 21.79 5.77 -2.88
CA LEU A 435 22.69 4.74 -2.36
C LEU A 435 21.94 3.46 -1.92
N MET A 436 20.79 3.63 -1.29
CA MET A 436 20.15 2.54 -0.53
C MET A 436 19.81 1.29 -1.32
N PRO A 437 19.36 1.32 -2.59
CA PRO A 437 19.13 0.10 -3.35
C PRO A 437 20.37 -0.79 -3.48
N PHE A 438 21.58 -0.20 -3.54
CA PHE A 438 22.85 -0.95 -3.51
C PHE A 438 23.20 -1.43 -2.11
N VAL A 439 22.99 -0.59 -1.10
CA VAL A 439 23.27 -0.91 0.32
C VAL A 439 22.42 -2.08 0.78
N GLU A 440 21.12 -2.07 0.49
CA GLU A 440 20.17 -3.12 0.86
C GLU A 440 20.44 -4.46 0.17
N ASN A 441 21.14 -4.43 -0.98
CA ASN A 441 21.54 -5.61 -1.74
C ASN A 441 23.05 -5.89 -1.66
N TYR A 442 23.76 -5.19 -0.76
CA TYR A 442 25.21 -5.31 -0.63
C TYR A 442 25.73 -6.76 -0.49
N PRO A 443 25.09 -7.66 0.30
CA PRO A 443 25.56 -9.05 0.45
C PRO A 443 25.59 -9.85 -0.86
N TYR A 444 24.86 -9.41 -1.87
CA TYR A 444 24.84 -10.08 -3.17
C TYR A 444 25.85 -9.49 -4.16
N ILE A 445 26.29 -8.24 -3.95
CA ILE A 445 27.07 -7.46 -4.93
C ILE A 445 28.45 -7.00 -4.42
N GLU A 446 28.82 -7.29 -3.15
CA GLU A 446 30.07 -6.85 -2.51
C GLU A 446 31.30 -7.13 -3.39
N GLU A 447 31.42 -8.36 -3.93
CA GLU A 447 32.56 -8.76 -4.74
C GLU A 447 32.64 -7.98 -6.06
N LEU A 448 31.48 -7.62 -6.65
CA LEU A 448 31.44 -6.80 -7.87
C LEU A 448 31.92 -5.37 -7.59
N LEU A 449 31.62 -4.81 -6.42
CA LEU A 449 32.02 -3.45 -6.05
C LEU A 449 33.52 -3.29 -5.80
N LYS A 450 34.28 -4.39 -5.63
CA LYS A 450 35.75 -4.39 -5.49
C LYS A 450 36.48 -4.15 -6.85
N GLY A 451 35.78 -4.21 -7.97
CA GLY A 451 36.33 -3.97 -9.29
C GLY A 451 36.66 -2.50 -9.54
N SER A 452 37.54 -2.23 -10.54
CA SER A 452 37.82 -0.88 -11.00
C SER A 452 36.75 -0.42 -11.99
N PHE A 453 36.04 0.67 -11.66
CA PHE A 453 35.00 1.24 -12.52
C PHE A 453 35.45 2.59 -13.07
N PHE A 454 35.95 2.61 -14.32
CA PHE A 454 36.31 3.84 -14.98
C PHE A 454 35.09 4.76 -15.18
N GLY A 455 35.23 6.03 -14.78
CA GLY A 455 34.19 7.05 -14.97
C GLY A 455 33.14 7.15 -13.88
N ILE A 456 33.21 6.34 -12.81
CA ILE A 456 32.33 6.43 -11.65
C ILE A 456 33.05 7.14 -10.50
N ASN A 457 32.33 7.99 -9.79
CA ASN A 457 32.87 8.75 -8.67
C ASN A 457 33.29 7.79 -7.53
N GLU A 458 34.59 7.77 -7.20
CA GLU A 458 35.17 6.90 -6.16
C GLU A 458 34.53 7.12 -4.78
N ASN A 459 34.18 8.36 -4.45
CA ASN A 459 33.52 8.68 -3.18
C ASN A 459 32.12 8.06 -3.12
N PHE A 460 31.38 8.01 -4.24
CA PHE A 460 30.08 7.37 -4.31
C PHE A 460 30.19 5.86 -4.04
N LEU A 461 31.12 5.18 -4.68
CA LEU A 461 31.41 3.75 -4.45
C LEU A 461 31.88 3.50 -3.02
N PHE A 462 32.76 4.35 -2.49
CA PHE A 462 33.19 4.25 -1.09
C PHE A 462 32.03 4.35 -0.10
N ARG A 463 31.10 5.30 -0.32
CA ARG A 463 29.89 5.43 0.50
C ARG A 463 29.02 4.18 0.44
N ILE A 464 28.75 3.63 -0.75
CA ILE A 464 27.99 2.38 -0.91
C ILE A 464 28.66 1.24 -0.15
N THR A 465 29.97 1.06 -0.32
CA THR A 465 30.72 -0.04 0.30
C THR A 465 30.73 0.08 1.83
N ARG A 466 30.96 1.29 2.36
CA ARG A 466 30.98 1.54 3.81
C ARG A 466 29.61 1.26 4.43
N MET A 467 28.56 1.86 3.85
CA MET A 467 27.20 1.70 4.34
C MET A 467 26.69 0.27 4.15
N GLY A 468 27.09 -0.41 3.08
CA GLY A 468 26.75 -1.81 2.84
C GLY A 468 27.31 -2.75 3.92
N LYS A 469 28.56 -2.54 4.34
CA LYS A 469 29.15 -3.28 5.46
C LYS A 469 28.43 -3.00 6.80
N GLU A 470 28.11 -1.74 7.06
CA GLU A 470 27.36 -1.35 8.26
C GLU A 470 25.97 -2.02 8.25
N TRP A 471 25.30 -2.02 7.11
CA TRP A 471 24.01 -2.67 6.89
C TRP A 471 24.07 -4.19 7.16
N GLU A 472 25.06 -4.89 6.58
CA GLU A 472 25.24 -6.33 6.76
C GLU A 472 25.45 -6.69 8.24
N MET A 473 26.33 -5.94 8.94
CA MET A 473 26.54 -6.13 10.38
C MET A 473 25.23 -5.95 11.18
N ARG A 474 24.42 -4.95 10.83
CA ARG A 474 23.12 -4.71 11.49
C ARG A 474 22.11 -5.82 11.20
N CYS A 475 22.04 -6.29 9.96
CA CYS A 475 21.16 -7.42 9.61
C CYS A 475 21.54 -8.69 10.39
N ASP A 476 22.86 -8.97 10.54
CA ASP A 476 23.31 -10.12 11.31
C ASP A 476 23.03 -9.96 12.81
N GLN A 477 23.12 -8.74 13.34
CA GLN A 477 22.73 -8.45 14.72
C GLN A 477 21.22 -8.68 14.92
N LEU A 478 20.36 -8.18 14.02
CA LEU A 478 18.92 -8.37 14.09
C LEU A 478 18.52 -9.85 14.05
N LYS A 479 19.16 -10.65 13.19
CA LYS A 479 18.95 -12.11 13.18
C LYS A 479 19.26 -12.76 14.53
N LYS A 480 20.35 -12.34 15.16
CA LYS A 480 20.73 -12.86 16.48
C LYS A 480 19.76 -12.42 17.59
N GLU A 481 19.38 -11.14 17.61
CA GLU A 481 18.44 -10.59 18.60
C GLU A 481 17.06 -11.22 18.53
N GLU A 482 16.60 -11.61 17.33
CA GLU A 482 15.29 -12.22 17.11
C GLU A 482 15.30 -13.76 17.18
N ALA A 483 16.48 -14.38 17.12
CA ALA A 483 16.63 -15.82 17.34
C ALA A 483 16.27 -16.25 18.77
N TYR A 484 16.19 -15.30 19.70
CA TYR A 484 15.92 -15.56 21.10
C TYR A 484 14.67 -14.88 21.61
N PRO A 485 13.89 -15.53 22.48
CA PRO A 485 12.81 -14.89 23.21
C PRO A 485 13.29 -13.62 23.92
N PRO A 486 12.43 -12.58 24.07
CA PRO A 486 12.81 -11.28 24.65
C PRO A 486 13.50 -11.35 26.02
N VAL A 487 13.20 -12.39 26.79
CA VAL A 487 13.80 -12.64 28.12
C VAL A 487 15.30 -12.83 28.04
N PHE A 488 15.86 -13.29 26.92
CA PHE A 488 17.32 -13.50 26.74
C PHE A 488 18.09 -12.20 26.42
N LYS A 489 17.42 -11.08 26.16
CA LYS A 489 18.06 -9.77 25.90
C LYS A 489 18.89 -9.23 27.08
N VAL A 490 18.73 -9.80 28.27
CA VAL A 490 19.52 -9.45 29.45
C VAL A 490 20.89 -10.14 29.48
N LEU A 491 21.13 -11.09 28.59
CA LEU A 491 22.38 -11.84 28.50
C LEU A 491 23.38 -11.09 27.60
N SER A 492 24.66 -11.15 27.94
CA SER A 492 25.75 -10.72 27.07
C SER A 492 25.98 -11.72 25.93
N ASP A 493 26.64 -11.29 24.84
CA ASP A 493 26.95 -12.14 23.68
C ASP A 493 27.63 -13.45 24.12
N ARG A 494 28.53 -13.38 25.11
CA ARG A 494 29.24 -14.54 25.64
C ARG A 494 28.33 -15.48 26.43
N GLU A 495 27.38 -14.94 27.16
CA GLU A 495 26.35 -15.72 27.86
C GLU A 495 25.37 -16.36 26.89
N LEU A 496 25.01 -15.68 25.83
CA LEU A 496 24.17 -16.22 24.73
C LEU A 496 24.88 -17.39 24.02
N GLU A 497 26.15 -17.22 23.65
CA GLU A 497 26.97 -18.26 23.03
C GLU A 497 27.05 -19.54 23.90
N ILE A 498 27.23 -19.37 25.20
CA ILE A 498 27.22 -20.50 26.16
C ILE A 498 25.82 -21.13 26.21
N THR A 499 24.76 -20.32 26.20
CA THR A 499 23.36 -20.79 26.18
C THR A 499 23.05 -21.62 24.92
N GLU A 500 23.54 -21.21 23.76
CA GLU A 500 23.42 -21.97 22.51
C GLU A 500 24.10 -23.34 22.59
N LEU A 501 25.31 -23.37 23.12
CA LEU A 501 26.05 -24.63 23.28
C LEU A 501 25.37 -25.57 24.30
N MET A 502 24.75 -24.98 25.34
CA MET A 502 23.91 -25.73 26.27
C MET A 502 22.65 -26.29 25.56
N ALA A 503 22.04 -25.56 24.62
CA ALA A 503 20.92 -26.02 23.85
C ALA A 503 21.29 -27.18 22.91
N LYS A 504 22.51 -27.20 22.41
CA LYS A 504 23.09 -28.35 21.67
C LYS A 504 23.46 -29.53 22.57
N HIS A 505 23.01 -29.53 23.83
CA HIS A 505 23.26 -30.56 24.84
C HIS A 505 24.73 -30.80 25.18
N MET A 506 25.63 -29.85 24.89
CA MET A 506 27.05 -29.96 25.22
C MET A 506 27.27 -29.91 26.73
N SER A 507 28.18 -30.73 27.22
CA SER A 507 28.64 -30.71 28.63
C SER A 507 29.48 -29.45 28.89
N ASN A 508 29.62 -29.07 30.19
CA ASN A 508 30.45 -27.91 30.55
C ASN A 508 31.91 -28.06 30.08
N LYS A 509 32.41 -29.30 30.02
CA LYS A 509 33.74 -29.60 29.50
C LYS A 509 33.86 -29.36 28.01
N GLU A 510 32.87 -29.79 27.23
CA GLU A 510 32.82 -29.56 25.78
C GLU A 510 32.65 -28.07 25.46
N ILE A 511 31.82 -27.35 26.22
CA ILE A 511 31.65 -25.90 26.07
C ILE A 511 32.98 -25.19 26.39
N ALA A 512 33.67 -25.61 27.47
CA ALA A 512 34.96 -25.05 27.83
C ALA A 512 36.03 -25.25 26.74
N GLN A 513 36.06 -26.44 26.14
CA GLN A 513 36.94 -26.72 25.00
C GLN A 513 36.60 -25.91 23.77
N SER A 514 35.32 -25.83 23.40
CA SER A 514 34.83 -25.07 22.23
C SER A 514 35.12 -23.57 22.33
N LEU A 515 35.05 -23.01 23.53
CA LEU A 515 35.21 -21.58 23.78
C LEU A 515 36.59 -21.17 24.30
N PHE A 516 37.53 -22.12 24.40
CA PHE A 516 38.87 -21.89 24.96
C PHE A 516 38.84 -21.31 26.38
N LEU A 517 37.92 -21.83 27.21
CA LEU A 517 37.75 -21.44 28.62
C LEU A 517 38.07 -22.59 29.57
N SER A 518 38.21 -22.27 30.88
CA SER A 518 38.19 -23.31 31.91
C SER A 518 36.77 -23.79 32.23
N GLU A 519 36.59 -25.05 32.66
CA GLU A 519 35.28 -25.53 33.11
C GLU A 519 34.71 -24.70 34.28
N GLY A 520 35.59 -24.16 35.13
CA GLY A 520 35.23 -23.28 36.25
C GLY A 520 34.61 -21.98 35.73
N THR A 521 35.20 -21.38 34.69
CA THR A 521 34.72 -20.17 34.04
C THR A 521 33.35 -20.41 33.37
N VAL A 522 33.19 -21.54 32.69
CA VAL A 522 31.89 -21.92 32.09
C VAL A 522 30.82 -22.09 33.16
N LYS A 523 31.11 -22.75 34.28
CA LYS A 523 30.16 -22.87 35.40
C LYS A 523 29.78 -21.51 35.99
N GLN A 524 30.70 -20.58 36.04
CA GLN A 524 30.45 -19.22 36.53
C GLN A 524 29.47 -18.48 35.58
N TYR A 525 29.70 -18.52 34.27
CA TYR A 525 28.78 -17.97 33.29
C TYR A 525 27.40 -18.61 33.37
N ILE A 526 27.28 -19.92 33.43
CA ILE A 526 26.01 -20.64 33.57
C ILE A 526 25.24 -20.17 34.82
N ASN A 527 25.92 -19.96 35.95
CA ASN A 527 25.27 -19.44 37.14
C ASN A 527 24.79 -17.98 36.94
N GLN A 528 25.56 -17.15 36.26
CA GLN A 528 25.17 -15.78 35.92
C GLN A 528 23.94 -15.77 34.97
N ILE A 529 23.92 -16.65 33.97
CA ILE A 529 22.77 -16.83 33.03
C ILE A 529 21.52 -17.19 33.85
N TYR A 530 21.58 -18.19 34.72
CA TYR A 530 20.43 -18.57 35.53
C TYR A 530 19.96 -17.45 36.49
N SER A 531 20.89 -16.66 37.00
CA SER A 531 20.57 -15.52 37.87
C SER A 531 19.89 -14.40 37.09
N LYS A 532 20.42 -14.04 35.91
CA LYS A 532 19.86 -12.98 35.07
C LYS A 532 18.46 -13.34 34.52
N LEU A 533 18.27 -14.60 34.15
CA LEU A 533 16.99 -15.12 33.67
C LEU A 533 16.02 -15.49 34.80
N GLN A 534 16.43 -15.32 36.07
CA GLN A 534 15.65 -15.64 37.27
C GLN A 534 15.11 -17.09 37.29
N ILE A 535 15.89 -18.06 36.76
CA ILE A 535 15.45 -19.45 36.63
C ILE A 535 15.48 -20.13 38.01
N PRO A 536 14.33 -20.61 38.54
CA PRO A 536 14.24 -21.28 39.84
C PRO A 536 14.65 -22.74 39.77
N GLY A 537 14.98 -23.34 40.92
CA GLY A 537 15.20 -24.77 41.06
C GLY A 537 16.68 -25.19 41.25
N ASP A 538 16.95 -26.50 41.25
CA ASP A 538 18.29 -27.06 41.27
C ASP A 538 18.95 -27.06 39.87
N VAL A 539 20.23 -27.40 39.77
CA VAL A 539 21.03 -27.30 38.55
C VAL A 539 20.44 -28.11 37.38
N ARG A 540 19.81 -29.27 37.64
CA ARG A 540 19.23 -30.11 36.58
C ARG A 540 17.92 -29.52 36.09
N VAL A 541 17.09 -29.04 36.99
CA VAL A 541 15.80 -28.37 36.68
C VAL A 541 16.08 -27.07 35.96
N LYS A 542 17.06 -26.26 36.41
CA LYS A 542 17.44 -25.01 35.75
C LYS A 542 17.85 -25.20 34.30
N ARG A 543 18.65 -26.23 34.01
CA ARG A 543 19.09 -26.51 32.66
C ARG A 543 17.91 -26.91 31.75
N LYS A 544 17.00 -27.75 32.22
CA LYS A 544 15.81 -28.13 31.49
C LYS A 544 14.92 -26.93 31.21
N TYR A 545 14.69 -26.08 32.23
CA TYR A 545 13.87 -24.88 32.11
C TYR A 545 14.45 -23.88 31.09
N LEU A 546 15.77 -23.68 31.10
CA LEU A 546 16.47 -22.86 30.12
C LEU A 546 16.24 -23.36 28.69
N LEU A 547 16.28 -24.67 28.45
CA LEU A 547 16.05 -25.26 27.15
C LEU A 547 14.60 -25.09 26.69
N GLU A 548 13.64 -25.27 27.60
CA GLU A 548 12.20 -25.03 27.33
C GLU A 548 11.92 -23.55 26.99
N MET A 549 12.59 -22.61 27.67
CA MET A 549 12.52 -21.18 27.37
C MET A 549 13.08 -20.87 25.98
N MET A 550 14.17 -21.52 25.55
CA MET A 550 14.73 -21.33 24.21
C MET A 550 13.85 -21.89 23.10
N GLU A 551 13.10 -22.96 23.37
CA GLU A 551 12.17 -23.56 22.43
C GLU A 551 10.81 -22.81 22.37
N GLY A 552 10.63 -21.76 23.14
CA GLY A 552 9.36 -21.01 23.20
C GLY A 552 8.20 -21.78 23.83
N LYS A 553 8.49 -22.81 24.65
CA LYS A 553 7.49 -23.69 25.29
C LYS A 553 7.24 -23.38 26.78
N SER A 554 7.78 -22.25 27.30
CA SER A 554 7.60 -21.87 28.71
C SER A 554 6.62 -20.69 28.86
#